data_59232882b9cb7ee65b30c745ebd589d2
#
_entry.id   59232882b9cb7ee65b30c745ebd589d2
#
_cell.length_a   1.000
_cell.length_b   1.000
_cell.length_c   1.000
_cell.angle_alpha   90.00
_cell.angle_beta   90.00
_cell.angle_gamma   90.00
#
_symmetry.space_group_name_H-M   'P 1'
#
loop_
_entity.id
_entity.type
_entity.pdbx_description
1 polymer ?
#
loop_
_entity_poly.entity_id
_entity_poly.type
_entity_poly.pdbx_seq_one_letter_code
_entity_poly.pdbx_strand_id
1 'polypeptide(L)'
;MTVEVRDHPAALEYEVTVDGEPAGTLRYTLDGDVVTLVHTEVEPKFEGHGVAAELVKGALEDLRARGKKVRPVCEYVLAYLEQHDQYRDLVEE
;
A
#
# COMPACT_ATOMS: atom_id res chain seq x y z
N MET A 1 -16.19 -11.65 1.24
CA MET A 1 -15.10 -11.05 2.03
C MET A 1 -15.03 -9.57 1.71
N THR A 2 -15.14 -8.73 2.74
CA THR A 2 -15.08 -7.27 2.55
C THR A 2 -13.69 -6.79 2.93
N VAL A 3 -12.97 -6.25 1.94
CA VAL A 3 -11.61 -5.75 2.15
C VAL A 3 -11.63 -4.22 2.08
N GLU A 4 -11.10 -3.57 3.10
CA GLU A 4 -11.01 -2.12 3.13
C GLU A 4 -9.58 -1.69 3.42
N VAL A 5 -9.14 -0.61 2.75
CA VAL A 5 -7.81 -0.05 2.94
C VAL A 5 -7.98 1.39 3.40
N ARG A 6 -7.30 1.75 4.50
CA ARG A 6 -7.38 3.10 5.07
C ARG A 6 -6.00 3.62 5.41
N ASP A 7 -5.82 4.92 5.24
CA ASP A 7 -4.61 5.59 5.67
C ASP A 7 -4.72 5.96 7.15
N HIS A 8 -3.67 5.65 7.91
CA HIS A 8 -3.53 6.05 9.31
C HIS A 8 -2.30 6.94 9.43
N PRO A 9 -2.40 8.21 9.05
CA PRO A 9 -1.23 9.09 8.97
C PRO A 9 -0.51 9.29 10.31
N ALA A 10 -1.22 9.23 11.42
CA ALA A 10 -0.57 9.36 12.72
C ALA A 10 0.40 8.20 12.98
N ALA A 11 0.15 7.04 12.40
CA ALA A 11 1.00 5.87 12.53
C ALA A 11 1.93 5.68 11.31
N LEU A 12 1.81 6.55 10.30
CA LEU A 12 2.58 6.44 9.05
C LEU A 12 2.43 5.07 8.41
N GLU A 13 1.19 4.64 8.26
CA GLU A 13 0.90 3.36 7.62
C GLU A 13 -0.50 3.33 7.01
N TYR A 14 -0.65 2.52 5.96
CA TYR A 14 -1.96 2.10 5.47
C TYR A 14 -2.31 0.80 6.16
N GLU A 15 -3.59 0.63 6.48
CA GLU A 15 -4.07 -0.61 7.07
C GLU A 15 -5.10 -1.24 6.15
N VAL A 16 -5.04 -2.56 6.03
CA VAL A 16 -6.08 -3.31 5.36
C VAL A 16 -6.85 -4.12 6.41
N THR A 17 -8.19 -4.11 6.30
CA THR A 17 -9.04 -4.93 7.14
C THR A 17 -9.81 -5.90 6.25
N VAL A 18 -10.10 -7.07 6.80
CA VAL A 18 -10.93 -8.08 6.15
C VAL A 18 -12.12 -8.33 7.08
N ASP A 19 -13.31 -8.01 6.59
CA ASP A 19 -14.54 -8.11 7.37
C ASP A 19 -14.41 -7.41 8.73
N GLY A 20 -13.74 -6.24 8.72
CA GLY A 20 -13.55 -5.42 9.90
C GLY A 20 -12.38 -5.82 10.78
N GLU A 21 -11.68 -6.90 10.47
CA GLU A 21 -10.56 -7.38 11.27
C GLU A 21 -9.24 -6.90 10.67
N PRO A 22 -8.32 -6.34 11.48
CA PRO A 22 -7.01 -5.93 10.98
C PRO A 22 -6.27 -7.10 10.35
N ALA A 23 -5.83 -6.93 9.11
CA ALA A 23 -5.23 -8.01 8.34
C ALA A 23 -3.81 -7.70 7.86
N GLY A 24 -3.42 -6.42 7.83
CA GLY A 24 -2.07 -6.08 7.40
C GLY A 24 -1.83 -4.59 7.36
N THR A 25 -0.55 -4.22 7.18
CA THR A 25 -0.14 -2.82 7.13
C THR A 25 0.90 -2.61 6.03
N LEU A 26 0.91 -1.39 5.48
CA LEU A 26 1.95 -0.92 4.56
C LEU A 26 2.52 0.35 5.17
N ARG A 27 3.74 0.25 5.68
CA ARG A 27 4.40 1.38 6.34
C ARG A 27 5.05 2.31 5.33
N TYR A 28 5.03 3.60 5.65
CA TYR A 28 5.60 4.60 4.75
C TYR A 28 6.28 5.71 5.54
N THR A 29 7.10 6.51 4.83
CA THR A 29 7.64 7.76 5.34
C THR A 29 7.30 8.85 4.34
N LEU A 30 7.33 10.11 4.79
CA LEU A 30 6.93 11.25 3.99
C LEU A 30 8.12 12.16 3.70
N ASP A 31 8.20 12.63 2.45
CA ASP A 31 9.20 13.60 2.03
C ASP A 31 8.51 14.53 1.03
N GLY A 32 7.90 15.60 1.54
CA GLY A 32 7.09 16.50 0.71
C GLY A 32 5.93 15.74 0.08
N ASP A 33 5.85 15.79 -1.24
CA ASP A 33 4.80 15.07 -1.98
C ASP A 33 5.18 13.64 -2.35
N VAL A 34 6.35 13.19 -1.91
CA VAL A 34 6.81 11.83 -2.18
C VAL A 34 6.58 10.96 -0.95
N VAL A 35 5.94 9.83 -1.16
CA VAL A 35 5.67 8.87 -0.10
C VAL A 35 6.53 7.64 -0.35
N THR A 36 7.43 7.34 0.58
CA THR A 36 8.29 6.16 0.48
C THR A 36 7.57 4.97 1.09
N LEU A 37 7.29 3.97 0.28
CA LEU A 37 6.62 2.74 0.73
C LEU A 37 7.69 1.77 1.19
N VAL A 38 7.73 1.51 2.50
CA VAL A 38 8.87 0.87 3.14
C VAL A 38 8.70 -0.62 3.38
N HIS A 39 7.55 -1.04 3.89
CA HIS A 39 7.36 -2.42 4.30
C HIS A 39 5.91 -2.82 4.31
N THR A 40 5.62 -4.02 3.80
CA THR A 40 4.28 -4.59 3.78
C THR A 40 4.25 -5.83 4.67
N GLU A 41 3.25 -5.90 5.53
CA GLU A 41 3.08 -7.03 6.45
C GLU A 41 1.63 -7.48 6.44
N VAL A 42 1.40 -8.79 6.37
CA VAL A 42 0.05 -9.37 6.41
C VAL A 42 0.00 -10.41 7.54
N GLU A 43 -1.08 -10.38 8.30
CA GLU A 43 -1.26 -11.34 9.39
C GLU A 43 -1.28 -12.77 8.81
N PRO A 44 -0.62 -13.73 9.48
CA PRO A 44 -0.50 -15.09 8.94
C PRO A 44 -1.81 -15.75 8.53
N LYS A 45 -2.87 -15.51 9.28
CA LYS A 45 -4.16 -16.13 8.94
C LYS A 45 -4.77 -15.62 7.64
N PHE A 46 -4.30 -14.48 7.15
CA PHE A 46 -4.80 -13.89 5.90
C PHE A 46 -3.83 -14.07 4.73
N GLU A 47 -2.69 -14.69 4.95
CA GLU A 47 -1.75 -14.94 3.87
C GLU A 47 -2.34 -15.89 2.84
N GLY A 48 -1.99 -15.69 1.57
CA GLY A 48 -2.49 -16.53 0.48
C GLY A 48 -3.87 -16.16 -0.03
N HIS A 49 -4.46 -15.06 0.47
CA HIS A 49 -5.80 -14.62 0.07
C HIS A 49 -5.80 -13.33 -0.75
N GLY A 50 -4.64 -12.89 -1.22
CA GLY A 50 -4.55 -11.67 -2.02
C GLY A 50 -4.67 -10.37 -1.23
N VAL A 51 -4.59 -10.44 0.11
CA VAL A 51 -4.78 -9.27 0.97
C VAL A 51 -3.67 -8.25 0.77
N ALA A 52 -2.41 -8.70 0.62
CA ALA A 52 -1.29 -7.79 0.39
C ALA A 52 -1.46 -7.01 -0.92
N ALA A 53 -1.95 -7.68 -1.97
CA ALA A 53 -2.19 -7.02 -3.25
C ALA A 53 -3.28 -5.96 -3.13
N GLU A 54 -4.36 -6.27 -2.38
CA GLU A 54 -5.42 -5.30 -2.16
C GLU A 54 -4.94 -4.11 -1.34
N LEU A 55 -4.07 -4.35 -0.36
CA LEU A 55 -3.48 -3.29 0.45
C LEU A 55 -2.66 -2.33 -0.41
N VAL A 56 -1.77 -2.87 -1.24
CA VAL A 56 -0.93 -2.06 -2.12
C VAL A 56 -1.77 -1.30 -3.13
N LYS A 57 -2.75 -1.98 -3.73
CA LYS A 57 -3.65 -1.35 -4.69
C LYS A 57 -4.39 -0.17 -4.06
N GLY A 58 -4.98 -0.39 -2.88
CA GLY A 58 -5.72 0.66 -2.20
C GLY A 58 -4.85 1.85 -1.82
N ALA A 59 -3.62 1.58 -1.36
CA ALA A 59 -2.68 2.64 -1.04
C ALA A 59 -2.31 3.45 -2.27
N LEU A 60 -2.01 2.79 -3.38
CA LEU A 60 -1.64 3.48 -4.62
C LEU A 60 -2.79 4.32 -5.17
N GLU A 61 -4.03 3.80 -5.10
CA GLU A 61 -5.19 4.56 -5.55
C GLU A 61 -5.42 5.80 -4.69
N ASP A 62 -5.25 5.67 -3.38
CA ASP A 62 -5.39 6.81 -2.48
C ASP A 62 -4.32 7.86 -2.76
N LEU A 63 -3.08 7.43 -2.95
CA LEU A 63 -1.99 8.36 -3.25
C LEU A 63 -2.18 9.06 -4.59
N ARG A 64 -2.70 8.34 -5.59
CA ARG A 64 -3.05 8.96 -6.88
C ARG A 64 -4.10 10.04 -6.68
N ALA A 65 -5.14 9.75 -5.91
CA ALA A 65 -6.22 10.70 -5.67
C ALA A 65 -5.72 11.96 -4.97
N ARG A 66 -4.65 11.83 -4.17
CA ARG A 66 -4.05 12.96 -3.45
C ARG A 66 -2.96 13.68 -4.23
N GLY A 67 -2.66 13.24 -5.43
CA GLY A 67 -1.62 13.85 -6.25
C GLY A 67 -0.20 13.61 -5.75
N LYS A 68 0.01 12.51 -5.02
CA LYS A 68 1.32 12.18 -4.46
C LYS A 68 2.11 11.30 -5.41
N LYS A 69 3.43 11.30 -5.24
CA LYS A 69 4.33 10.37 -5.91
C LYS A 69 4.81 9.33 -4.93
N VAL A 70 5.26 8.18 -5.42
CA VAL A 70 5.74 7.10 -4.56
C VAL A 70 7.19 6.77 -4.85
N ARG A 71 7.91 6.40 -3.79
CA ARG A 71 9.26 5.85 -3.88
C ARG A 71 9.17 4.43 -3.33
N PRO A 72 9.14 3.42 -4.21
CA PRO A 72 8.96 2.04 -3.73
C PRO A 72 10.28 1.45 -3.26
N VAL A 73 10.39 1.22 -1.97
CA VAL A 73 11.54 0.56 -1.36
C VAL A 73 11.18 -0.88 -0.99
N CYS A 74 9.92 -1.10 -0.63
CA CYS A 74 9.42 -2.42 -0.28
C CYS A 74 9.45 -3.35 -1.50
N GLU A 75 10.05 -4.53 -1.35
CA GLU A 75 10.15 -5.50 -2.43
C GLU A 75 8.80 -5.94 -2.97
N TYR A 76 7.81 -6.08 -2.10
CA TYR A 76 6.47 -6.46 -2.52
C TYR A 76 5.85 -5.39 -3.43
N VAL A 77 6.01 -4.12 -3.06
CA VAL A 77 5.48 -3.01 -3.86
C VAL A 77 6.19 -2.95 -5.20
N LEU A 78 7.51 -3.16 -5.22
CA LEU A 78 8.27 -3.19 -6.47
C LEU A 78 7.73 -4.27 -7.41
N ALA A 79 7.51 -5.48 -6.89
CA ALA A 79 6.98 -6.58 -7.68
C ALA A 79 5.56 -6.29 -8.18
N TYR A 80 4.75 -5.67 -7.32
CA TYR A 80 3.39 -5.28 -7.70
C TYR A 80 3.41 -4.29 -8.86
N LEU A 81 4.26 -3.28 -8.77
CA LEU A 81 4.38 -2.26 -9.82
C LEU A 81 4.85 -2.84 -11.15
N GLU A 82 5.71 -3.86 -11.12
CA GLU A 82 6.17 -4.51 -12.34
C GLU A 82 5.03 -5.20 -13.08
N GLN A 83 4.00 -5.63 -12.37
CA GLN A 83 2.87 -6.33 -12.96
C GLN A 83 1.65 -5.45 -13.18
N HIS A 84 1.72 -4.18 -12.79
CA HIS A 84 0.58 -3.25 -12.87
C HIS A 84 1.05 -1.91 -13.42
N ASP A 85 1.24 -1.86 -14.73
CA ASP A 85 1.77 -0.69 -15.44
C ASP A 85 0.95 0.58 -15.23
N GLN A 86 -0.32 0.45 -14.88
CA GLN A 86 -1.20 1.60 -14.69
C GLN A 86 -0.76 2.50 -13.53
N TYR A 87 0.16 2.03 -12.68
CA TYR A 87 0.66 2.83 -11.55
C TYR A 87 2.08 3.37 -11.76
N ARG A 88 2.68 3.13 -12.92
CA ARG A 88 4.05 3.58 -13.19
C ARG A 88 4.21 5.10 -13.11
N ASP A 89 3.17 5.84 -13.49
CA ASP A 89 3.23 7.29 -13.46
C ASP A 89 3.29 7.86 -12.05
N LEU A 90 2.97 7.04 -11.04
CA LEU A 90 3.08 7.47 -9.65
C LEU A 90 4.52 7.43 -9.14
N VAL A 91 5.37 6.62 -9.77
CA VAL A 91 6.74 6.44 -9.27
C VAL A 91 7.56 7.69 -9.51
N GLU A 92 8.26 8.13 -8.47
CA GLU A 92 9.16 9.28 -8.55
C GLU A 92 10.31 9.01 -9.52
N GLU A 93 10.63 10.00 -10.33
CA GLU A 93 11.76 9.87 -11.26
C GLU A 93 13.05 10.40 -10.67
#